data_b4adaa03ecabfe434ca8f2e2897f8b3e
#
_entry.id   b4adaa03ecabfe434ca8f2e2897f8b3e
#
_cell.length_a   1.000
_cell.length_b   1.000
_cell.length_c   1.000
_cell.angle_alpha   90.00
_cell.angle_beta   90.00
_cell.angle_gamma   90.00
#
_symmetry.space_group_name_H-M   'P 1'
#
loop_
_entity.id
_entity.type
_entity.pdbx_description
1 polymer ?
#
loop_
_entity_poly.entity_id
_entity_poly.type
_entity_poly.pdbx_seq_one_letter_code
_entity_poly.pdbx_strand_id
1 'polypeptide(L)'
;PCRVGGGIRTVERAAQVVNEGARKVIIGSSAFTAQGINHEFLRALAVSIPRERIMIAVDSLGGQVAVHGWRTVLPLKAADAVSQLEPYCSEFLSTYIDAEGKLQGTSLEHFRSLRAATNLPITAAGGITTDEEIAALDALGMHAALGMAIYRKTFPELFQA
;
A
#
# COMPACT_ATOMS: atom_id res chain seq x y z
N PRO A 1 -0.06 -17.66 -5.11
CA PRO A 1 0.63 -16.90 -4.07
C PRO A 1 -0.19 -15.66 -3.69
N CYS A 2 -0.48 -15.48 -2.38
CA CYS A 2 -1.29 -14.37 -1.89
C CYS A 2 -0.44 -13.39 -1.05
N ARG A 3 -0.89 -12.13 -1.00
CA ARG A 3 -0.47 -11.14 -0.02
C ARG A 3 -1.59 -11.01 1.02
N VAL A 4 -1.23 -11.03 2.28
CA VAL A 4 -2.21 -11.05 3.39
C VAL A 4 -1.99 -9.82 4.27
N GLY A 5 -3.04 -9.05 4.47
CA GLY A 5 -3.07 -7.85 5.30
C GLY A 5 -4.33 -7.78 6.14
N GLY A 6 -4.35 -6.83 7.06
CA GLY A 6 -5.45 -6.61 7.98
C GLY A 6 -5.22 -7.26 9.34
N GLY A 7 -5.31 -6.45 10.41
CA GLY A 7 -5.18 -6.93 11.78
C GLY A 7 -3.80 -7.41 12.22
N ILE A 8 -2.75 -7.30 11.38
CA ILE A 8 -1.38 -7.69 11.74
C ILE A 8 -0.77 -6.59 12.61
N ARG A 9 -0.75 -6.82 13.91
CA ARG A 9 -0.32 -5.84 14.92
C ARG A 9 0.87 -6.26 15.74
N THR A 10 1.29 -7.54 15.63
CA THR A 10 2.45 -8.09 16.34
C THR A 10 3.36 -8.84 15.38
N VAL A 11 4.63 -9.01 15.78
CA VAL A 11 5.63 -9.76 15.01
C VAL A 11 5.24 -11.23 14.90
N GLU A 12 4.72 -11.82 15.97
CA GLU A 12 4.29 -13.22 16.03
C GLU A 12 3.15 -13.48 15.04
N ARG A 13 2.16 -12.56 14.96
CA ARG A 13 1.06 -12.69 14.00
C ARG A 13 1.56 -12.58 12.55
N ALA A 14 2.48 -11.68 12.30
CA ALA A 14 3.11 -11.57 10.97
C ALA A 14 3.86 -12.85 10.58
N ALA A 15 4.68 -13.40 11.49
CA ALA A 15 5.41 -14.64 11.27
C ALA A 15 4.46 -15.83 11.06
N GLN A 16 3.39 -15.93 11.85
CA GLN A 16 2.35 -16.94 11.68
C GLN A 16 1.75 -16.91 10.27
N VAL A 17 1.34 -15.74 9.79
CA VAL A 17 0.73 -15.56 8.45
C VAL A 17 1.70 -15.99 7.34
N VAL A 18 2.99 -15.68 7.49
CA VAL A 18 4.03 -16.14 6.55
C VAL A 18 4.17 -17.66 6.57
N ASN A 19 4.17 -18.28 7.76
CA ASN A 19 4.29 -19.73 7.93
C ASN A 19 3.05 -20.49 7.41
N GLU A 20 1.89 -19.85 7.45
CA GLU A 20 0.62 -20.35 6.88
C GLU A 20 0.62 -20.28 5.33
N GLY A 21 1.68 -19.75 4.70
CA GLY A 21 1.87 -19.78 3.25
C GLY A 21 1.62 -18.46 2.53
N ALA A 22 1.37 -17.34 3.23
CA ALA A 22 1.31 -16.04 2.59
C ALA A 22 2.65 -15.70 1.91
N ARG A 23 2.63 -15.25 0.66
CA ARG A 23 3.84 -14.80 -0.03
C ARG A 23 4.42 -13.55 0.61
N LYS A 24 3.55 -12.59 0.98
CA LYS A 24 3.93 -11.38 1.73
C LYS A 24 2.86 -11.07 2.77
N VAL A 25 3.31 -10.47 3.87
CA VAL A 25 2.44 -9.81 4.84
C VAL A 25 2.37 -8.33 4.52
N ILE A 26 1.17 -7.74 4.63
CA ILE A 26 0.94 -6.31 4.46
C ILE A 26 0.80 -5.69 5.84
N ILE A 27 1.74 -4.84 6.21
CA ILE A 27 1.77 -4.12 7.47
C ILE A 27 1.18 -2.72 7.24
N GLY A 28 0.09 -2.42 7.90
CA GLY A 28 -0.57 -1.11 7.85
C GLY A 28 -0.26 -0.26 9.08
N SER A 29 -1.30 0.06 9.86
CA SER A 29 -1.20 0.99 11.00
C SER A 29 -0.13 0.65 12.04
N SER A 30 0.27 -0.62 12.18
CA SER A 30 1.33 -1.02 13.11
C SER A 30 2.73 -0.54 12.69
N ALA A 31 2.93 -0.19 11.42
CA ALA A 31 4.16 0.47 10.97
C ALA A 31 4.30 1.92 11.47
N PHE A 32 3.28 2.46 12.12
CA PHE A 32 3.22 3.86 12.52
C PHE A 32 2.85 4.02 14.00
N THR A 33 3.25 5.15 14.58
CA THR A 33 2.81 5.68 15.87
C THR A 33 2.15 7.04 15.65
N ALA A 34 1.64 7.65 16.71
CA ALA A 34 1.13 9.02 16.65
C ALA A 34 2.21 10.05 16.27
N GLN A 35 3.49 9.73 16.48
CA GLN A 35 4.64 10.59 16.21
C GLN A 35 5.28 10.34 14.83
N GLY A 36 4.84 9.29 14.10
CA GLY A 36 5.40 8.93 12.80
C GLY A 36 5.66 7.42 12.65
N ILE A 37 6.82 7.05 12.15
CA ILE A 37 7.16 5.65 11.87
C ILE A 37 7.50 4.88 13.15
N ASN A 38 6.98 3.66 13.28
CA ASN A 38 7.25 2.73 14.39
C ASN A 38 8.54 1.92 14.12
N HIS A 39 9.67 2.57 14.25
CA HIS A 39 10.96 1.92 13.99
C HIS A 39 11.26 0.74 14.91
N GLU A 40 10.75 0.72 16.13
CA GLU A 40 10.93 -0.39 17.07
C GLU A 40 10.25 -1.65 16.54
N PHE A 41 8.97 -1.55 16.21
CA PHE A 41 8.20 -2.65 15.64
C PHE A 41 8.82 -3.15 14.33
N LEU A 42 9.20 -2.23 13.43
CA LEU A 42 9.74 -2.59 12.11
C LEU A 42 11.10 -3.27 12.20
N ARG A 43 11.96 -2.88 13.15
CA ARG A 43 13.23 -3.59 13.41
C ARG A 43 12.98 -5.00 13.95
N ALA A 44 12.08 -5.15 14.91
CA ALA A 44 11.71 -6.46 15.44
C ALA A 44 11.10 -7.37 14.36
N LEU A 45 10.27 -6.80 13.48
CA LEU A 45 9.70 -7.52 12.35
C LEU A 45 10.78 -8.00 11.36
N ALA A 46 11.74 -7.15 11.02
CA ALA A 46 12.84 -7.46 10.09
C ALA A 46 13.80 -8.53 10.62
N VAL A 47 13.88 -8.72 11.94
CA VAL A 47 14.63 -9.84 12.55
C VAL A 47 13.87 -11.17 12.37
N SER A 48 12.54 -11.15 12.43
CA SER A 48 11.71 -12.36 12.40
C SER A 48 11.28 -12.79 11.01
N ILE A 49 11.20 -11.87 10.07
CA ILE A 49 10.69 -12.12 8.71
C ILE A 49 11.64 -11.48 7.69
N PRO A 50 12.06 -12.23 6.64
CA PRO A 50 12.85 -11.65 5.57
C PRO A 50 12.14 -10.45 4.91
N ARG A 51 12.89 -9.40 4.64
CA ARG A 51 12.40 -8.15 4.04
C ARG A 51 11.55 -8.38 2.78
N GLU A 52 11.93 -9.39 1.97
CA GLU A 52 11.26 -9.80 0.73
C GLU A 52 9.82 -10.27 0.98
N ARG A 53 9.49 -10.63 2.21
CA ARG A 53 8.16 -11.08 2.64
C ARG A 53 7.33 -9.96 3.27
N ILE A 54 7.88 -8.74 3.37
CA ILE A 54 7.21 -7.58 3.98
C ILE A 54 6.79 -6.60 2.90
N MET A 55 5.52 -6.22 2.91
CA MET A 55 4.92 -5.11 2.18
C MET A 55 4.35 -4.13 3.19
N ILE A 56 4.58 -2.83 3.02
CA ILE A 56 4.02 -1.82 3.93
C ILE A 56 2.93 -1.04 3.22
N ALA A 57 1.77 -0.91 3.87
CA ALA A 57 0.68 -0.07 3.41
C ALA A 57 0.89 1.37 3.88
N VAL A 58 0.94 2.29 2.91
CA VAL A 58 1.06 3.75 3.12
C VAL A 58 -0.16 4.40 2.46
N ASP A 59 -1.30 4.30 3.14
CA ASP A 59 -2.53 4.94 2.69
C ASP A 59 -2.48 6.43 2.98
N SER A 60 -3.05 7.26 2.11
CA SER A 60 -2.97 8.72 2.24
C SER A 60 -4.29 9.43 2.04
N LEU A 61 -4.52 10.45 2.86
CA LEU A 61 -5.60 11.42 2.74
C LEU A 61 -4.98 12.83 2.67
N GLY A 62 -5.30 13.59 1.63
CA GLY A 62 -4.68 14.90 1.40
C GLY A 62 -3.15 14.85 1.30
N GLY A 63 -2.57 13.73 0.84
CA GLY A 63 -1.13 13.51 0.74
C GLY A 63 -0.42 13.14 2.04
N GLN A 64 -1.13 13.09 3.17
CA GLN A 64 -0.60 12.68 4.47
C GLN A 64 -0.99 11.23 4.79
N VAL A 65 -0.13 10.52 5.54
CA VAL A 65 -0.38 9.13 5.95
C VAL A 65 -1.63 9.03 6.81
N ALA A 66 -2.52 8.11 6.45
CA ALA A 66 -3.73 7.80 7.21
C ALA A 66 -3.65 6.37 7.77
N VAL A 67 -4.04 6.22 9.03
CA VAL A 67 -3.95 4.97 9.79
C VAL A 67 -5.25 4.64 10.51
N HIS A 68 -5.31 3.48 11.17
CA HIS A 68 -6.46 3.02 11.97
C HIS A 68 -7.78 2.98 11.17
N GLY A 69 -7.72 2.43 9.94
CA GLY A 69 -8.88 2.42 9.04
C GLY A 69 -9.25 3.84 8.61
N TRP A 70 -8.22 4.66 8.33
CA TRP A 70 -8.30 6.02 7.80
C TRP A 70 -8.91 7.05 8.76
N ARG A 71 -9.04 6.70 10.03
CA ARG A 71 -9.64 7.57 11.08
C ARG A 71 -8.66 8.58 11.65
N THR A 72 -7.36 8.36 11.44
CA THR A 72 -6.30 9.21 11.97
C THR A 72 -5.35 9.57 10.86
N VAL A 73 -5.15 10.86 10.63
CA VAL A 73 -4.15 11.39 9.71
C VAL A 73 -2.93 11.82 10.51
N LEU A 74 -1.76 11.35 10.13
CA LEU A 74 -0.50 11.68 10.78
C LEU A 74 0.12 12.93 10.15
N PRO A 75 0.88 13.73 10.90
CA PRO A 75 1.64 14.87 10.36
C PRO A 75 2.89 14.39 9.60
N LEU A 76 2.72 13.44 8.69
CA LEU A 76 3.76 12.79 7.91
C LEU A 76 3.28 12.66 6.45
N LYS A 77 4.00 13.23 5.51
CA LYS A 77 3.68 13.08 4.09
C LYS A 77 3.92 11.64 3.64
N ALA A 78 3.06 11.12 2.78
CA ALA A 78 3.18 9.76 2.27
C ALA A 78 4.51 9.54 1.52
N ALA A 79 4.99 10.52 0.75
CA ALA A 79 6.28 10.46 0.06
C ALA A 79 7.46 10.35 1.06
N ASP A 80 7.43 11.13 2.16
CA ASP A 80 8.47 11.05 3.19
C ASP A 80 8.43 9.71 3.93
N ALA A 81 7.21 9.16 4.12
CA ALA A 81 7.03 7.87 4.75
C ALA A 81 7.63 6.73 3.91
N VAL A 82 7.32 6.66 2.60
CA VAL A 82 7.86 5.58 1.74
C VAL A 82 9.39 5.61 1.70
N SER A 83 10.01 6.78 1.63
CA SER A 83 11.47 6.92 1.66
C SER A 83 12.07 6.38 2.97
N GLN A 84 11.48 6.72 4.12
CA GLN A 84 11.96 6.27 5.43
C GLN A 84 11.68 4.78 5.70
N LEU A 85 10.66 4.20 5.05
CA LEU A 85 10.25 2.81 5.23
C LEU A 85 10.97 1.81 4.31
N GLU A 86 11.67 2.28 3.27
CA GLU A 86 12.43 1.43 2.34
C GLU A 86 13.31 0.35 3.00
N PRO A 87 14.04 0.65 4.10
CA PRO A 87 14.91 -0.36 4.72
C PRO A 87 14.16 -1.58 5.28
N TYR A 88 12.85 -1.46 5.53
CA TYR A 88 12.05 -2.45 6.27
C TYR A 88 11.18 -3.34 5.38
N CYS A 89 11.02 -3.02 4.10
CA CYS A 89 10.12 -3.75 3.20
C CYS A 89 10.72 -3.93 1.81
N SER A 90 10.06 -4.71 1.00
CA SER A 90 10.42 -4.92 -0.41
C SER A 90 9.38 -4.38 -1.38
N GLU A 91 8.25 -3.85 -0.88
CA GLU A 91 7.15 -3.36 -1.71
C GLU A 91 6.22 -2.48 -0.87
N PHE A 92 5.56 -1.52 -1.51
CA PHE A 92 4.52 -0.70 -0.90
C PHE A 92 3.14 -0.99 -1.51
N LEU A 93 2.11 -0.90 -0.68
CA LEU A 93 0.73 -0.71 -1.09
C LEU A 93 0.33 0.73 -0.74
N SER A 94 -0.19 1.49 -1.67
CA SER A 94 -0.65 2.84 -1.37
C SER A 94 -2.06 3.06 -1.88
N THR A 95 -2.97 3.40 -0.97
CA THR A 95 -4.34 3.77 -1.29
C THR A 95 -4.49 5.28 -1.26
N TYR A 96 -4.90 5.85 -2.40
CA TYR A 96 -5.31 7.26 -2.48
C TYR A 96 -6.75 7.39 -1.99
N ILE A 97 -6.92 7.70 -0.69
CA ILE A 97 -8.21 7.67 0.01
C ILE A 97 -9.16 8.74 -0.53
N ASP A 98 -8.64 9.88 -0.99
CA ASP A 98 -9.44 10.99 -1.53
C ASP A 98 -10.34 10.55 -2.70
N ALA A 99 -9.94 9.52 -3.44
CA ALA A 99 -10.70 8.95 -4.55
C ALA A 99 -11.32 7.57 -4.25
N GLU A 100 -10.98 6.95 -3.10
CA GLU A 100 -11.44 5.60 -2.77
C GLU A 100 -12.97 5.51 -2.70
N GLY A 101 -13.52 4.50 -3.38
CA GLY A 101 -14.96 4.25 -3.43
C GLY A 101 -15.80 5.25 -4.24
N LYS A 102 -15.20 6.32 -4.77
CA LYS A 102 -15.93 7.37 -5.50
C LYS A 102 -16.10 7.09 -6.99
N LEU A 103 -15.28 6.20 -7.58
CA LEU A 103 -15.24 5.91 -9.02
C LEU A 103 -15.07 7.17 -9.90
N GLN A 104 -14.23 8.09 -9.46
CA GLN A 104 -14.00 9.39 -10.12
C GLN A 104 -12.58 9.53 -10.68
N GLY A 105 -11.85 8.42 -10.75
CA GLY A 105 -10.45 8.40 -11.15
C GLY A 105 -9.51 8.55 -9.96
N THR A 106 -8.22 8.20 -10.21
CA THR A 106 -7.16 8.29 -9.20
C THR A 106 -6.25 9.50 -9.44
N SER A 107 -5.38 9.85 -8.48
CA SER A 107 -4.43 10.95 -8.62
C SER A 107 -3.07 10.46 -9.13
N LEU A 108 -2.80 10.62 -10.41
CA LEU A 108 -1.47 10.34 -10.97
C LEU A 108 -0.39 11.25 -10.39
N GLU A 109 -0.72 12.49 -10.00
CA GLU A 109 0.22 13.40 -9.35
C GLU A 109 0.69 12.84 -8.00
N HIS A 110 -0.26 12.34 -7.20
CA HIS A 110 0.06 11.67 -5.94
C HIS A 110 1.02 10.49 -6.17
N PHE A 111 0.71 9.60 -7.11
CA PHE A 111 1.56 8.44 -7.39
C PHE A 111 2.92 8.80 -7.98
N ARG A 112 3.02 9.85 -8.80
CA ARG A 112 4.33 10.39 -9.24
C ARG A 112 5.17 10.85 -8.05
N SER A 113 4.57 11.50 -7.05
CA SER A 113 5.28 11.92 -5.84
C SER A 113 5.83 10.74 -5.04
N LEU A 114 5.07 9.65 -4.94
CA LEU A 114 5.53 8.42 -4.29
C LEU A 114 6.66 7.76 -5.11
N ARG A 115 6.51 7.69 -6.45
CA ARG A 115 7.53 7.10 -7.31
C ARG A 115 8.86 7.84 -7.22
N ALA A 116 8.82 9.17 -7.11
CA ALA A 116 10.02 9.99 -6.94
C ALA A 116 10.73 9.75 -5.59
N ALA A 117 10.01 9.26 -4.59
CA ALA A 117 10.51 9.06 -3.23
C ALA A 117 11.09 7.65 -2.97
N THR A 118 10.86 6.67 -3.86
CA THR A 118 11.33 5.28 -3.68
C THR A 118 11.52 4.57 -5.02
N ASN A 119 12.47 3.62 -5.08
CA ASN A 119 12.65 2.71 -6.22
C ASN A 119 11.98 1.34 -5.99
N LEU A 120 11.43 1.08 -4.81
CA LEU A 120 10.74 -0.17 -4.53
C LEU A 120 9.43 -0.25 -5.34
N PRO A 121 8.97 -1.47 -5.69
CA PRO A 121 7.66 -1.65 -6.29
C PRO A 121 6.55 -1.02 -5.46
N ILE A 122 5.62 -0.34 -6.13
CA ILE A 122 4.41 0.23 -5.52
C ILE A 122 3.20 -0.40 -6.20
N THR A 123 2.27 -0.88 -5.39
CA THR A 123 0.92 -1.22 -5.82
C THR A 123 0.00 -0.04 -5.47
N ALA A 124 -0.50 0.64 -6.50
CA ALA A 124 -1.41 1.77 -6.37
C ALA A 124 -2.85 1.27 -6.22
N ALA A 125 -3.61 1.87 -5.32
CA ALA A 125 -5.03 1.61 -5.08
C ALA A 125 -5.79 2.92 -4.83
N GLY A 126 -7.11 2.88 -4.95
CA GLY A 126 -8.00 4.02 -4.69
C GLY A 126 -8.40 4.77 -5.95
N GLY A 127 -9.68 4.66 -6.31
CA GLY A 127 -10.30 5.41 -7.38
C GLY A 127 -9.99 4.97 -8.81
N ILE A 128 -9.15 3.98 -9.05
CA ILE A 128 -8.77 3.53 -10.39
C ILE A 128 -10.00 2.95 -11.11
N THR A 129 -10.34 3.51 -12.26
CA THR A 129 -11.61 3.21 -12.97
C THR A 129 -11.46 3.00 -14.47
N THR A 130 -10.30 3.35 -15.07
CA THR A 130 -10.10 3.26 -16.52
C THR A 130 -8.78 2.56 -16.87
N ASP A 131 -8.72 2.03 -18.10
CA ASP A 131 -7.51 1.39 -18.64
C ASP A 131 -6.39 2.42 -18.86
N GLU A 132 -6.72 3.67 -19.16
CA GLU A 132 -5.74 4.77 -19.30
C GLU A 132 -5.05 5.05 -17.96
N GLU A 133 -5.77 4.99 -16.83
CA GLU A 133 -5.19 5.15 -15.51
C GLU A 133 -4.26 3.98 -15.17
N ILE A 134 -4.64 2.75 -15.52
CA ILE A 134 -3.79 1.56 -15.37
C ILE A 134 -2.52 1.71 -16.21
N ALA A 135 -2.66 2.08 -17.48
CA ALA A 135 -1.51 2.29 -18.38
C ALA A 135 -0.58 3.42 -17.89
N ALA A 136 -1.16 4.48 -17.32
CA ALA A 136 -0.38 5.58 -16.76
C ALA A 136 0.39 5.16 -15.50
N LEU A 137 -0.20 4.30 -14.65
CA LEU A 137 0.48 3.73 -13.48
C LEU A 137 1.58 2.74 -13.91
N ASP A 138 1.31 1.90 -14.91
CA ASP A 138 2.32 0.98 -15.48
C ASP A 138 3.51 1.74 -16.08
N ALA A 139 3.26 2.84 -16.77
CA ALA A 139 4.31 3.73 -17.29
C ALA A 139 5.17 4.37 -16.17
N LEU A 140 4.65 4.44 -14.94
CA LEU A 140 5.41 4.84 -13.75
C LEU A 140 6.12 3.64 -13.07
N GLY A 141 6.02 2.42 -13.63
CA GLY A 141 6.55 1.20 -13.05
C GLY A 141 5.80 0.78 -11.78
N MET A 142 4.50 1.03 -11.73
CA MET A 142 3.61 0.67 -10.61
C MET A 142 2.61 -0.39 -11.02
N HIS A 143 2.17 -1.18 -10.06
CA HIS A 143 1.03 -2.08 -10.22
C HIS A 143 -0.27 -1.38 -9.80
N ALA A 144 -1.39 -1.77 -10.40
CA ALA A 144 -2.72 -1.30 -10.02
C ALA A 144 -3.47 -2.38 -9.23
N ALA A 145 -4.07 -1.99 -8.10
CA ALA A 145 -5.03 -2.81 -7.36
C ALA A 145 -6.44 -2.28 -7.60
N LEU A 146 -7.28 -3.13 -8.18
CA LEU A 146 -8.65 -2.80 -8.51
C LEU A 146 -9.60 -3.36 -7.45
N GLY A 147 -10.49 -2.54 -6.96
CA GLY A 147 -11.54 -2.91 -6.00
C GLY A 147 -12.93 -2.87 -6.64
N MET A 148 -13.75 -1.91 -6.27
CA MET A 148 -15.15 -1.76 -6.70
C MET A 148 -15.32 -1.69 -8.22
N ALA A 149 -14.35 -1.18 -8.95
CA ALA A 149 -14.38 -1.06 -10.40
C ALA A 149 -14.59 -2.42 -11.08
N ILE A 150 -13.99 -3.51 -10.56
CA ILE A 150 -14.20 -4.88 -11.08
C ILE A 150 -15.67 -5.26 -10.98
N TYR A 151 -16.31 -5.05 -9.84
CA TYR A 151 -17.72 -5.43 -9.62
C TYR A 151 -18.71 -4.57 -10.40
N ARG A 152 -18.31 -3.37 -10.79
CA ARG A 152 -19.09 -2.47 -11.63
C ARG A 152 -18.90 -2.71 -13.13
N LYS A 153 -18.06 -3.70 -13.50
CA LYS A 153 -17.73 -4.04 -14.91
C LYS A 153 -17.19 -2.83 -15.69
N THR A 154 -16.45 -1.96 -15.02
CA THR A 154 -15.79 -0.81 -15.65
C THR A 154 -14.66 -1.25 -16.59
N PHE A 155 -14.19 -2.49 -16.46
CA PHE A 155 -13.16 -3.13 -17.29
C PHE A 155 -13.76 -4.36 -18.00
N PRO A 156 -14.51 -4.19 -19.10
CA PRO A 156 -15.20 -5.29 -19.77
C PRO A 156 -14.25 -6.38 -20.29
N GLU A 157 -13.04 -6.00 -20.67
CA GLU A 157 -12.02 -6.94 -21.16
C GLU A 157 -11.59 -7.99 -20.10
N LEU A 158 -11.63 -7.65 -18.80
CA LEU A 158 -11.28 -8.61 -17.73
C LEU A 158 -12.29 -9.76 -17.58
N PHE A 159 -13.44 -9.67 -18.25
CA PHE A 159 -14.52 -10.64 -18.16
C PHE A 159 -14.78 -11.35 -19.49
N GLN A 160 -13.99 -11.09 -20.52
CA GLN A 160 -14.00 -11.81 -21.78
C GLN A 160 -13.06 -13.02 -21.65
N ALA A 161 -13.60 -14.15 -21.21
CA ALA A 161 -12.92 -15.44 -21.17
C ALA A 161 -13.30 -16.28 -22.38
#